data_134f2a6547c888a98cf9d1fa02cf1c47
#
_entry.id   134f2a6547c888a98cf9d1fa02cf1c47
#
_cell.length_a   1.000
_cell.length_b   1.000
_cell.length_c   1.000
_cell.angle_alpha   90.00
_cell.angle_beta   90.00
_cell.angle_gamma   90.00
#
_symmetry.space_group_name_H-M   'P 1'
#
loop_
_entity.id
_entity.type
_entity.pdbx_description
1 polymer ?
#
loop_
_entity_poly.entity_id
_entity_poly.type
_entity_poly.pdbx_seq_one_letter_code
_entity_poly.pdbx_strand_id
1 'polypeptide(L)'
;MRDDVRLVSDLSALATGVVFIVGLVVLGFRLAQIQLVDAAKYLEDGSRQAARRVQTAGPRGRIIARDGTVLADNRASVSIVVSPEGFQRRNWTETVSAISNAIESVASAIETPSPLSANAIARHVRQQLARPLVVWRDVGDEQIARLVEREAEFPGFECVETEERTYPEGRLAAHVIGYVGRGETTSAAGEKFNFRDKEMKGRAGLEAFYDGYLRGAPGELSVTVDARGFAFAEETVVEARRGPDLNLTIDPKIQRSVERQLRGEYAACAVMDPRDGAVLALASAPAYDLNLLVPRLTPEMQERYVGNHACRNRASFETYAPGSTFKPVTALAGLAAGRSALAEYECTGVFSLGGMRLHCARRWGHGPIDMRHALKESCNTYFCNLGSEIGTNALFAAARAFGLGEKTGLDFPQDSAGVVPSAEFKRRNYNLPWYAGDLAQASIGQGQLLVTPLQMARVAGAIGTGRLVRPHLRADAPVESSPVPFSQRQLAVVREGMRMVVDGGTGKLAGEGVAVPVAGKTGTAEVGRGATRRKNTWFIAYAPAENPTVAVAMVVENGMSGGGTTAPKVGEVLKTIFGEL
;
A
#
# COMPACT_ATOMS: atom_id res chain seq x y z
N MET A 1 -1.77 -52.26 89.42
CA MET A 1 -2.64 -51.73 88.35
C MET A 1 -2.67 -50.22 88.18
N ARG A 2 -2.56 -49.38 89.24
CA ARG A 2 -2.46 -47.88 89.09
C ARG A 2 -1.06 -47.39 88.69
N ASP A 3 -0.02 -48.10 89.06
CA ASP A 3 1.38 -47.71 88.78
C ASP A 3 1.76 -48.13 87.34
N ASP A 4 1.28 -49.25 86.82
CA ASP A 4 1.52 -49.70 85.44
C ASP A 4 0.87 -48.76 84.37
N VAL A 5 -0.31 -48.21 84.69
CA VAL A 5 -1.01 -47.25 83.78
C VAL A 5 -0.25 -45.91 83.77
N ARG A 6 0.35 -45.47 84.85
CA ARG A 6 1.18 -44.24 84.85
C ARG A 6 2.48 -44.42 84.09
N LEU A 7 3.16 -45.57 84.24
CA LEU A 7 4.39 -45.86 83.47
C LEU A 7 4.16 -45.94 81.99
N VAL A 8 3.03 -46.52 81.54
CA VAL A 8 2.66 -46.56 80.11
C VAL A 8 2.28 -45.18 79.57
N SER A 9 1.61 -44.33 80.37
CA SER A 9 1.31 -42.94 80.01
C SER A 9 2.57 -42.07 79.92
N ASP A 10 3.51 -42.24 80.84
CA ASP A 10 4.76 -41.47 80.81
C ASP A 10 5.71 -41.94 79.72
N LEU A 11 5.76 -43.21 79.38
CA LEU A 11 6.48 -43.74 78.22
C LEU A 11 5.88 -43.27 76.90
N SER A 12 4.56 -43.20 76.78
CA SER A 12 3.89 -42.71 75.56
C SER A 12 4.08 -41.19 75.38
N ALA A 13 4.04 -40.43 76.48
CA ALA A 13 4.35 -39.00 76.52
C ALA A 13 5.81 -38.71 76.12
N LEU A 14 6.73 -39.52 76.65
CA LEU A 14 8.15 -39.42 76.30
C LEU A 14 8.39 -39.77 74.80
N ALA A 15 7.78 -40.86 74.34
CA ALA A 15 7.88 -41.26 72.95
C ALA A 15 7.31 -40.19 72.01
N THR A 16 6.15 -39.59 72.33
CA THR A 16 5.56 -38.49 71.60
C THR A 16 6.47 -37.26 71.58
N GLY A 17 7.05 -36.92 72.72
CA GLY A 17 8.04 -35.83 72.85
C GLY A 17 9.29 -36.05 72.03
N VAL A 18 9.83 -37.28 72.00
CA VAL A 18 10.98 -37.63 71.13
C VAL A 18 10.63 -37.50 69.66
N VAL A 19 9.47 -37.98 69.24
CA VAL A 19 8.99 -37.84 67.81
C VAL A 19 8.84 -36.36 67.41
N PHE A 20 8.34 -35.53 68.35
CA PHE A 20 8.18 -34.10 68.14
C PHE A 20 9.54 -33.38 68.00
N ILE A 21 10.50 -33.72 68.88
CA ILE A 21 11.86 -33.16 68.84
C ILE A 21 12.58 -33.60 67.56
N VAL A 22 12.48 -34.87 67.15
CA VAL A 22 13.06 -35.37 65.90
C VAL A 22 12.43 -34.64 64.72
N GLY A 23 11.12 -34.45 64.75
CA GLY A 23 10.41 -33.66 63.72
C GLY A 23 10.93 -32.20 63.62
N LEU A 24 11.11 -31.55 64.76
CA LEU A 24 11.68 -30.19 64.82
C LEU A 24 13.14 -30.12 64.32
N VAL A 25 13.96 -31.12 64.65
CA VAL A 25 15.34 -31.19 64.14
C VAL A 25 15.39 -31.40 62.67
N VAL A 26 14.55 -32.28 62.12
CA VAL A 26 14.43 -32.48 60.65
C VAL A 26 13.94 -31.19 59.91
N LEU A 27 12.94 -30.50 60.48
CA LEU A 27 12.47 -29.21 59.94
C LEU A 27 13.55 -28.12 60.04
N GLY A 28 14.28 -28.05 61.20
CA GLY A 28 15.40 -27.11 61.40
C GLY A 28 16.54 -27.36 60.41
N PHE A 29 16.89 -28.64 60.17
CA PHE A 29 17.91 -29.01 59.20
C PHE A 29 17.48 -28.66 57.80
N ARG A 30 16.21 -28.95 57.46
CA ARG A 30 15.65 -28.59 56.14
C ARG A 30 15.59 -27.08 55.95
N LEU A 31 15.22 -26.33 56.95
CA LEU A 31 15.22 -24.88 56.93
C LEU A 31 16.64 -24.31 56.71
N ALA A 32 17.64 -24.86 57.46
CA ALA A 32 19.04 -24.48 57.27
C ALA A 32 19.55 -24.83 55.88
N GLN A 33 19.19 -25.99 55.35
CA GLN A 33 19.50 -26.36 53.95
C GLN A 33 18.94 -25.35 52.96
N ILE A 34 17.65 -24.97 53.05
CA ILE A 34 17.00 -24.03 52.19
C ILE A 34 17.61 -22.62 52.31
N GLN A 35 17.88 -22.17 53.54
CA GLN A 35 18.34 -20.81 53.81
C GLN A 35 19.85 -20.59 53.65
N LEU A 36 20.69 -21.61 53.87
CA LEU A 36 22.15 -21.47 53.85
C LEU A 36 22.80 -22.15 52.65
N VAL A 37 22.32 -23.34 52.25
CA VAL A 37 22.94 -24.12 51.18
C VAL A 37 22.28 -23.80 49.82
N ASP A 38 20.97 -23.84 49.77
CA ASP A 38 20.19 -23.66 48.53
C ASP A 38 19.69 -22.21 48.35
N ALA A 39 20.07 -21.28 49.23
CA ALA A 39 19.60 -19.90 49.26
C ALA A 39 19.81 -19.19 47.90
N ALA A 40 21.00 -19.30 47.32
CA ALA A 40 21.34 -18.69 46.05
C ALA A 40 20.44 -19.20 44.92
N LYS A 41 20.15 -20.50 44.87
CA LYS A 41 19.26 -21.13 43.89
C LYS A 41 17.84 -20.63 44.05
N TYR A 42 17.29 -20.57 45.27
CA TYR A 42 15.92 -20.10 45.50
C TYR A 42 15.77 -18.60 45.24
N LEU A 43 16.82 -17.80 45.52
CA LEU A 43 16.84 -16.38 45.15
C LEU A 43 16.86 -16.19 43.63
N GLU A 44 17.65 -16.97 42.90
CA GLU A 44 17.70 -16.94 41.44
C GLU A 44 16.36 -17.41 40.81
N ASP A 45 15.81 -18.53 41.30
CA ASP A 45 14.51 -19.02 40.86
C ASP A 45 13.38 -18.03 41.18
N GLY A 46 13.42 -17.39 42.36
CA GLY A 46 12.49 -16.34 42.76
C GLY A 46 12.57 -15.11 41.85
N SER A 47 13.79 -14.64 41.57
CA SER A 47 13.99 -13.51 40.64
C SER A 47 13.54 -13.82 39.23
N ARG A 48 13.81 -15.03 38.73
CA ARG A 48 13.31 -15.49 37.44
C ARG A 48 11.78 -15.58 37.40
N GLN A 49 11.14 -16.01 38.48
CA GLN A 49 9.67 -16.08 38.56
C GLN A 49 9.02 -14.69 38.71
N ALA A 50 9.71 -13.74 39.33
CA ALA A 50 9.23 -12.37 39.46
C ALA A 50 9.43 -11.53 38.20
N ALA A 51 10.41 -11.86 37.34
CA ALA A 51 10.66 -11.09 36.12
C ALA A 51 9.68 -11.45 35.02
N ARG A 52 9.15 -10.42 34.36
CA ARG A 52 8.35 -10.52 33.15
C ARG A 52 9.09 -9.81 32.01
N ARG A 53 9.32 -10.53 30.91
CA ARG A 53 9.96 -9.96 29.72
C ARG A 53 8.90 -9.39 28.80
N VAL A 54 9.08 -8.14 28.44
CA VAL A 54 8.23 -7.41 27.52
C VAL A 54 9.03 -7.09 26.26
N GLN A 55 8.51 -7.47 25.11
CA GLN A 55 9.05 -7.03 23.84
C GLN A 55 8.44 -5.68 23.47
N THR A 56 9.29 -4.64 23.40
CA THR A 56 8.86 -3.30 22.96
C THR A 56 8.99 -3.17 21.44
N ALA A 57 8.09 -2.42 20.83
CA ALA A 57 8.13 -2.19 19.39
C ALA A 57 9.26 -1.22 19.02
N GLY A 58 10.02 -1.53 17.96
CA GLY A 58 10.97 -0.59 17.41
C GLY A 58 10.28 0.45 16.51
N PRO A 59 10.77 1.72 16.54
CA PRO A 59 10.27 2.76 15.64
C PRO A 59 10.40 2.35 14.17
N ARG A 60 9.39 2.65 13.34
CA ARG A 60 9.43 2.34 11.90
C ARG A 60 10.39 3.29 11.18
N GLY A 61 11.02 2.81 10.11
CA GLY A 61 11.75 3.63 9.15
C GLY A 61 10.83 4.63 8.43
N ARG A 62 11.40 5.72 7.94
CA ARG A 62 10.70 6.72 7.13
C ARG A 62 10.48 6.21 5.71
N ILE A 63 9.48 6.78 5.03
CA ILE A 63 9.33 6.69 3.58
C ILE A 63 9.62 8.09 3.03
N ILE A 64 10.62 8.18 2.15
CA ILE A 64 11.20 9.43 1.69
C ILE A 64 11.11 9.48 0.16
N ALA A 65 10.62 10.58 -0.39
CA ALA A 65 10.56 10.83 -1.81
C ALA A 65 11.93 11.19 -2.39
N ARG A 66 12.03 11.25 -3.71
CA ARG A 66 13.27 11.50 -4.47
C ARG A 66 13.98 12.81 -4.09
N ASP A 67 13.23 13.84 -3.73
CA ASP A 67 13.76 15.16 -3.36
C ASP A 67 14.06 15.30 -1.85
N GLY A 68 13.90 14.25 -1.07
CA GLY A 68 14.06 14.25 0.38
C GLY A 68 12.77 14.57 1.16
N THR A 69 11.65 14.85 0.49
CA THR A 69 10.35 15.05 1.16
C THR A 69 9.96 13.79 1.92
N VAL A 70 9.63 13.94 3.20
CA VAL A 70 9.19 12.84 4.05
C VAL A 70 7.70 12.56 3.80
N LEU A 71 7.38 11.37 3.30
CA LEU A 71 6.02 10.94 2.98
C LEU A 71 5.36 10.16 4.12
N ALA A 72 6.17 9.47 4.93
CA ALA A 72 5.72 8.80 6.14
C ALA A 72 6.81 8.87 7.21
N ASP A 73 6.44 9.25 8.42
CA ASP A 73 7.33 9.35 9.59
C ASP A 73 6.62 8.88 10.86
N ASN A 74 7.33 8.89 11.97
CA ASN A 74 6.76 8.72 13.30
C ASN A 74 6.80 10.08 14.01
N ARG A 75 5.69 10.50 14.61
CA ARG A 75 5.66 11.67 15.46
C ARG A 75 5.55 11.27 16.92
N ALA A 76 6.14 12.07 17.78
CA ALA A 76 5.88 11.97 19.20
C ALA A 76 4.38 12.22 19.47
N SER A 77 3.82 11.45 20.34
CA SER A 77 2.43 11.51 20.78
C SER A 77 2.38 11.21 22.26
N VAL A 78 1.46 11.80 22.98
CA VAL A 78 1.29 11.53 24.40
C VAL A 78 0.05 10.67 24.60
N SER A 79 0.20 9.60 25.37
CA SER A 79 -0.89 8.73 25.79
C SER A 79 -1.09 8.82 27.29
N ILE A 80 -2.32 8.84 27.77
CA ILE A 80 -2.63 8.73 29.19
C ILE A 80 -2.81 7.26 29.51
N VAL A 81 -2.00 6.80 30.44
CA VAL A 81 -2.01 5.42 30.95
C VAL A 81 -2.45 5.38 32.41
N VAL A 82 -2.97 4.24 32.84
CA VAL A 82 -3.23 3.96 34.25
C VAL A 82 -2.48 2.73 34.68
N SER A 83 -1.69 2.86 35.75
CA SER A 83 -0.91 1.78 36.36
C SER A 83 -1.80 1.01 37.34
N PRO A 84 -2.05 -0.32 37.11
CA PRO A 84 -3.00 -1.08 37.90
C PRO A 84 -2.60 -1.27 39.37
N GLU A 85 -1.31 -1.16 39.71
CA GLU A 85 -0.77 -1.37 41.10
C GLU A 85 -1.39 -0.41 42.11
N GLY A 86 -1.64 0.85 41.72
CA GLY A 86 -2.28 1.84 42.61
C GLY A 86 -3.74 1.53 42.98
N PHE A 87 -4.37 0.63 42.22
CA PHE A 87 -5.78 0.28 42.35
C PHE A 87 -6.01 -1.13 42.89
N GLN A 88 -5.00 -1.78 43.39
CA GLN A 88 -5.10 -3.13 43.95
C GLN A 88 -6.16 -3.22 45.08
N ARG A 89 -7.10 -4.18 44.96
CA ARG A 89 -8.15 -4.46 45.95
C ARG A 89 -8.15 -5.95 46.34
N ARG A 90 -9.09 -6.36 47.17
CA ARG A 90 -9.22 -7.73 47.70
C ARG A 90 -9.38 -8.77 46.57
N ASN A 91 -10.13 -8.43 45.56
CA ASN A 91 -10.43 -9.32 44.41
C ASN A 91 -10.38 -8.57 43.10
N TRP A 92 -10.37 -9.32 42.00
CA TRP A 92 -10.26 -8.80 40.65
C TRP A 92 -11.44 -7.88 40.26
N THR A 93 -12.64 -8.21 40.70
CA THR A 93 -13.84 -7.44 40.39
C THR A 93 -13.79 -6.04 41.02
N GLU A 94 -13.36 -5.98 42.29
CA GLU A 94 -13.16 -4.72 43.00
C GLU A 94 -12.03 -3.89 42.39
N THR A 95 -10.93 -4.54 41.94
CA THR A 95 -9.82 -3.86 41.23
C THR A 95 -10.30 -3.27 39.90
N VAL A 96 -11.04 -4.04 39.11
CA VAL A 96 -11.60 -3.55 37.82
C VAL A 96 -12.56 -2.38 38.04
N SER A 97 -13.43 -2.47 39.08
CA SER A 97 -14.36 -1.38 39.40
C SER A 97 -13.62 -0.11 39.86
N ALA A 98 -12.56 -0.26 40.67
CA ALA A 98 -11.74 0.86 41.11
C ALA A 98 -11.06 1.58 39.92
N ILE A 99 -10.47 0.82 38.99
CA ILE A 99 -9.86 1.36 37.77
C ILE A 99 -10.91 2.04 36.90
N SER A 100 -12.08 1.39 36.69
CA SER A 100 -13.16 1.97 35.87
C SER A 100 -13.64 3.30 36.41
N ASN A 101 -13.90 3.39 37.74
CA ASN A 101 -14.34 4.63 38.38
C ASN A 101 -13.27 5.74 38.28
N ALA A 102 -12.00 5.38 38.44
CA ALA A 102 -10.90 6.33 38.29
C ALA A 102 -10.80 6.86 36.86
N ILE A 103 -10.95 5.99 35.85
CA ILE A 103 -10.97 6.37 34.44
C ILE A 103 -12.14 7.35 34.17
N GLU A 104 -13.32 7.11 34.71
CA GLU A 104 -14.47 8.02 34.55
C GLU A 104 -14.21 9.38 35.20
N SER A 105 -13.55 9.40 36.37
CA SER A 105 -13.16 10.64 37.03
C SER A 105 -12.17 11.45 36.19
N VAL A 106 -11.16 10.81 35.62
CA VAL A 106 -10.20 11.45 34.70
C VAL A 106 -10.89 11.90 33.42
N ALA A 107 -11.79 11.07 32.84
CA ALA A 107 -12.56 11.42 31.65
C ALA A 107 -13.34 12.72 31.83
N SER A 108 -13.94 12.91 33.02
CA SER A 108 -14.64 14.13 33.39
C SER A 108 -13.70 15.33 33.55
N ALA A 109 -12.50 15.11 34.11
CA ALA A 109 -11.52 16.17 34.34
C ALA A 109 -10.91 16.69 33.03
N ILE A 110 -10.59 15.78 32.09
CA ILE A 110 -10.01 16.13 30.78
C ILE A 110 -11.08 16.43 29.72
N GLU A 111 -12.37 16.38 30.08
CA GLU A 111 -13.52 16.58 29.18
C GLU A 111 -13.51 15.66 27.95
N THR A 112 -12.98 14.45 28.10
CA THR A 112 -12.86 13.49 27.00
C THR A 112 -13.35 12.12 27.47
N PRO A 113 -14.43 11.57 26.86
CA PRO A 113 -15.00 10.29 27.29
C PRO A 113 -13.99 9.15 27.11
N SER A 114 -14.05 8.17 28.01
CA SER A 114 -13.19 6.99 27.91
C SER A 114 -13.54 6.15 26.67
N PRO A 115 -12.57 5.77 25.83
CA PRO A 115 -12.81 4.87 24.71
C PRO A 115 -12.86 3.40 25.12
N LEU A 116 -12.61 3.07 26.41
CA LEU A 116 -12.52 1.70 26.92
C LEU A 116 -13.86 1.23 27.52
N SER A 117 -14.27 0.04 27.14
CA SER A 117 -15.38 -0.65 27.82
C SER A 117 -14.89 -1.36 29.10
N ALA A 118 -15.80 -1.56 30.07
CA ALA A 118 -15.50 -2.33 31.28
C ALA A 118 -14.93 -3.74 30.97
N ASN A 119 -15.39 -4.37 29.89
CA ASN A 119 -14.87 -5.67 29.44
C ASN A 119 -13.41 -5.56 28.94
N ALA A 120 -13.03 -4.46 28.35
CA ALA A 120 -11.64 -4.23 27.90
C ALA A 120 -10.72 -4.04 29.11
N ILE A 121 -11.15 -3.26 30.11
CA ILE A 121 -10.42 -3.09 31.39
C ILE A 121 -10.27 -4.44 32.11
N ALA A 122 -11.36 -5.20 32.24
CA ALA A 122 -11.33 -6.51 32.89
C ALA A 122 -10.39 -7.51 32.17
N ARG A 123 -10.35 -7.47 30.86
CA ARG A 123 -9.43 -8.29 30.06
C ARG A 123 -7.97 -7.91 30.32
N HIS A 124 -7.66 -6.62 30.34
CA HIS A 124 -6.30 -6.13 30.62
C HIS A 124 -5.84 -6.55 32.02
N VAL A 125 -6.65 -6.32 33.04
CA VAL A 125 -6.37 -6.71 34.43
C VAL A 125 -6.11 -8.21 34.57
N ARG A 126 -6.80 -9.06 33.81
CA ARG A 126 -6.60 -10.51 33.83
C ARG A 126 -5.37 -10.99 33.07
N GLN A 127 -5.03 -10.33 31.98
CA GLN A 127 -4.02 -10.82 31.02
C GLN A 127 -2.69 -10.05 31.05
N GLN A 128 -2.72 -8.78 31.47
CA GLN A 128 -1.59 -7.86 31.35
C GLN A 128 -1.42 -6.98 32.59
N LEU A 129 -1.68 -7.51 33.77
CA LEU A 129 -1.68 -6.77 35.03
C LEU A 129 -0.36 -6.04 35.34
N ALA A 130 0.78 -6.62 34.93
CA ALA A 130 2.10 -6.05 35.08
C ALA A 130 2.39 -4.87 34.12
N ARG A 131 1.40 -4.42 33.36
CA ARG A 131 1.59 -3.34 32.39
C ARG A 131 0.58 -2.23 32.61
N PRO A 132 0.99 -0.97 32.41
CA PRO A 132 0.05 0.13 32.38
C PRO A 132 -1.03 -0.07 31.31
N LEU A 133 -2.28 0.25 31.63
CA LEU A 133 -3.39 0.24 30.69
C LEU A 133 -3.45 1.58 29.98
N VAL A 134 -3.23 1.59 28.67
CA VAL A 134 -3.40 2.80 27.86
C VAL A 134 -4.89 3.10 27.72
N VAL A 135 -5.32 4.23 28.27
CA VAL A 135 -6.73 4.67 28.25
C VAL A 135 -6.99 5.60 27.09
N TRP A 136 -6.30 6.74 27.03
CA TRP A 136 -6.39 7.69 25.91
C TRP A 136 -5.08 7.73 25.15
N ARG A 137 -5.19 7.84 23.86
CA ARG A 137 -4.05 7.93 22.96
C ARG A 137 -4.12 9.21 22.19
N ASP A 138 -2.94 9.70 21.82
CA ASP A 138 -2.80 10.89 20.99
C ASP A 138 -3.61 12.06 21.56
N VAL A 139 -3.39 12.31 22.85
CA VAL A 139 -4.06 13.39 23.58
C VAL A 139 -3.43 14.73 23.24
N GLY A 140 -4.27 15.76 23.11
CA GLY A 140 -3.81 17.11 22.84
C GLY A 140 -3.25 17.80 24.09
N ASP A 141 -2.54 18.91 23.87
CA ASP A 141 -1.89 19.69 24.93
C ASP A 141 -2.87 20.14 26.02
N GLU A 142 -4.12 20.44 25.66
CA GLU A 142 -5.14 20.86 26.61
C GLU A 142 -5.52 19.76 27.60
N GLN A 143 -5.71 18.54 27.11
CA GLN A 143 -6.02 17.37 27.95
C GLN A 143 -4.83 17.00 28.84
N ILE A 144 -3.60 17.11 28.31
CA ILE A 144 -2.37 16.89 29.08
C ILE A 144 -2.27 17.94 30.20
N ALA A 145 -2.45 19.22 29.90
CA ALA A 145 -2.41 20.28 30.89
C ALA A 145 -3.42 20.06 32.01
N ARG A 146 -4.68 19.73 31.67
CA ARG A 146 -5.75 19.47 32.66
C ARG A 146 -5.44 18.28 33.56
N LEU A 147 -4.79 17.24 33.03
CA LEU A 147 -4.39 16.09 33.85
C LEU A 147 -3.21 16.45 34.77
N VAL A 148 -2.17 17.11 34.23
CA VAL A 148 -0.95 17.47 34.98
C VAL A 148 -1.26 18.48 36.10
N GLU A 149 -2.12 19.48 35.85
CA GLU A 149 -2.58 20.43 36.88
C GLU A 149 -3.25 19.76 38.07
N ARG A 150 -3.84 18.58 37.87
CA ARG A 150 -4.59 17.83 38.86
C ARG A 150 -3.97 16.46 39.16
N GLU A 151 -2.68 16.26 38.89
CA GLU A 151 -1.98 15.00 39.07
C GLU A 151 -2.16 14.41 40.47
N ALA A 152 -2.13 15.26 41.50
CA ALA A 152 -2.33 14.83 42.90
C ALA A 152 -3.75 14.23 43.16
N GLU A 153 -4.74 14.55 42.36
CA GLU A 153 -6.10 14.02 42.47
C GLU A 153 -6.27 12.67 41.76
N PHE A 154 -5.36 12.33 40.84
CA PHE A 154 -5.43 11.14 39.99
C PHE A 154 -4.21 10.23 40.12
N PRO A 155 -3.90 9.70 41.33
CA PRO A 155 -2.76 8.83 41.54
C PRO A 155 -2.86 7.58 40.65
N GLY A 156 -1.72 7.20 40.05
CA GLY A 156 -1.62 6.05 39.15
C GLY A 156 -1.96 6.34 37.70
N PHE A 157 -2.31 7.60 37.37
CA PHE A 157 -2.37 8.04 35.95
C PHE A 157 -1.10 8.79 35.58
N GLU A 158 -0.60 8.49 34.40
CA GLU A 158 0.65 9.07 33.88
C GLU A 158 0.49 9.43 32.41
N CYS A 159 1.19 10.50 31.99
CA CYS A 159 1.38 10.86 30.60
C CYS A 159 2.64 10.19 30.09
N VAL A 160 2.49 9.26 29.14
CA VAL A 160 3.61 8.51 28.55
C VAL A 160 3.77 8.92 27.11
N GLU A 161 5.01 9.24 26.73
CA GLU A 161 5.36 9.52 25.34
C GLU A 161 5.32 8.22 24.54
N THR A 162 4.64 8.28 23.41
CA THR A 162 4.48 7.17 22.46
C THR A 162 4.77 7.67 21.05
N GLU A 163 5.06 6.77 20.14
CA GLU A 163 5.20 7.12 18.72
C GLU A 163 3.95 6.70 17.94
N GLU A 164 3.44 7.62 17.13
CA GLU A 164 2.36 7.35 16.19
C GLU A 164 2.82 7.61 14.76
N ARG A 165 2.43 6.71 13.85
CA ARG A 165 2.74 6.89 12.42
C ARG A 165 2.01 8.07 11.85
N THR A 166 2.71 8.93 11.12
CA THR A 166 2.16 10.13 10.49
C THR A 166 2.56 10.20 9.02
N TYR A 167 1.69 10.83 8.24
CA TYR A 167 1.89 11.08 6.82
C TYR A 167 1.83 12.59 6.59
N PRO A 168 2.97 13.29 6.64
CA PRO A 168 3.02 14.75 6.60
C PRO A 168 2.33 15.35 5.38
N GLU A 169 2.40 14.67 4.24
CA GLU A 169 1.78 15.08 2.99
C GLU A 169 0.32 14.58 2.84
N GLY A 170 -0.21 13.89 3.84
CA GLY A 170 -1.59 13.42 3.95
C GLY A 170 -2.08 12.59 2.77
N ARG A 171 -2.44 13.24 1.66
CA ARG A 171 -3.06 12.61 0.49
C ARG A 171 -2.07 12.25 -0.62
N LEU A 172 -0.86 12.82 -0.59
CA LEU A 172 0.11 12.65 -1.66
C LEU A 172 0.54 11.18 -1.79
N ALA A 173 0.42 10.64 -2.99
CA ALA A 173 0.74 9.26 -3.32
C ALA A 173 0.07 8.21 -2.40
N ALA A 174 -1.11 8.51 -1.86
CA ALA A 174 -1.78 7.71 -0.84
C ALA A 174 -1.94 6.23 -1.23
N HIS A 175 -2.27 5.94 -2.49
CA HIS A 175 -2.43 4.57 -2.99
C HIS A 175 -1.09 3.81 -3.09
N VAL A 176 0.03 4.53 -3.22
CA VAL A 176 1.38 3.96 -3.28
C VAL A 176 1.89 3.72 -1.87
N ILE A 177 1.88 4.76 -1.02
CA ILE A 177 2.41 4.69 0.34
C ILE A 177 1.60 3.68 1.16
N GLY A 178 0.27 3.75 1.10
CA GLY A 178 -0.59 2.95 1.94
C GLY A 178 -0.57 3.43 3.39
N TYR A 179 -1.03 2.58 4.31
CA TYR A 179 -1.16 2.95 5.71
C TYR A 179 -0.85 1.78 6.63
N VAL A 180 -0.60 2.10 7.89
CA VAL A 180 -0.40 1.12 8.96
C VAL A 180 -1.66 0.99 9.82
N GLY A 181 -1.76 -0.11 10.52
CA GLY A 181 -2.76 -0.33 11.56
C GLY A 181 -2.16 -1.19 12.66
N ARG A 182 -2.80 -1.21 13.83
CA ARG A 182 -2.30 -2.00 14.94
C ARG A 182 -2.35 -3.50 14.65
N GLY A 183 -1.24 -4.17 14.90
CA GLY A 183 -1.14 -5.62 14.87
C GLY A 183 -1.93 -6.26 16.02
N GLU A 184 -2.32 -7.51 15.87
CA GLU A 184 -2.80 -8.33 16.97
C GLU A 184 -1.60 -8.88 17.73
N THR A 185 -1.67 -8.83 19.06
CA THR A 185 -0.69 -9.51 19.92
C THR A 185 -1.07 -10.99 20.01
N THR A 186 -0.37 -11.84 19.28
CA THR A 186 -0.43 -13.29 19.50
C THR A 186 0.70 -13.69 20.43
N SER A 187 0.38 -14.06 21.66
CA SER A 187 1.31 -14.74 22.55
C SER A 187 1.28 -16.22 22.22
N ALA A 188 2.37 -16.76 21.67
CA ALA A 188 2.48 -18.20 21.45
C ALA A 188 3.04 -18.86 22.74
N ALA A 189 2.47 -19.98 23.14
CA ALA A 189 2.96 -20.76 24.27
C ALA A 189 4.41 -21.20 24.02
N GLY A 190 5.33 -20.88 24.96
CA GLY A 190 6.76 -21.22 24.87
C GLY A 190 7.66 -20.10 24.36
N GLU A 191 7.14 -18.89 24.15
CA GLU A 191 7.95 -17.75 23.73
C GLU A 191 8.81 -17.16 24.86
N LYS A 192 9.95 -16.56 24.48
CA LYS A 192 10.88 -15.84 25.36
C LYS A 192 10.21 -14.68 26.13
N PHE A 193 9.18 -14.06 25.52
CA PHE A 193 8.51 -12.87 26.03
C PHE A 193 7.15 -13.20 26.64
N ASN A 194 6.87 -12.64 27.82
CA ASN A 194 5.57 -12.73 28.48
C ASN A 194 4.54 -11.79 27.85
N PHE A 195 4.99 -10.62 27.40
CA PHE A 195 4.16 -9.59 26.78
C PHE A 195 4.85 -9.03 25.54
N ARG A 196 4.04 -8.54 24.61
CA ARG A 196 4.52 -7.83 23.41
C ARG A 196 3.73 -6.55 23.23
N ASP A 197 4.41 -5.47 22.91
CA ASP A 197 3.73 -4.25 22.47
C ASP A 197 3.04 -4.48 21.14
N LYS A 198 1.90 -3.80 20.97
CA LYS A 198 1.19 -3.82 19.70
C LYS A 198 1.98 -3.00 18.67
N GLU A 199 2.74 -3.69 17.85
CA GLU A 199 3.45 -3.07 16.73
C GLU A 199 2.47 -2.50 15.71
N MET A 200 2.87 -1.40 15.08
CA MET A 200 2.21 -0.90 13.89
C MET A 200 2.59 -1.79 12.70
N LYS A 201 1.59 -2.37 12.06
CA LYS A 201 1.75 -3.27 10.91
C LYS A 201 1.23 -2.61 9.65
N GLY A 202 1.99 -2.70 8.57
CA GLY A 202 1.53 -2.25 7.25
C GLY A 202 0.25 -2.97 6.81
N ARG A 203 -0.76 -2.21 6.36
CA ARG A 203 -2.08 -2.73 5.93
C ARG A 203 -2.29 -2.63 4.43
N ALA A 204 -1.69 -1.63 3.80
CA ALA A 204 -1.81 -1.40 2.37
C ALA A 204 -0.53 -0.75 1.82
N GLY A 205 -0.39 -0.72 0.51
CA GLY A 205 0.68 -0.01 -0.18
C GLY A 205 2.09 -0.49 0.17
N LEU A 206 3.05 0.43 0.08
CA LEU A 206 4.44 0.18 0.43
C LEU A 206 4.63 -0.12 1.91
N GLU A 207 3.79 0.47 2.79
CA GLU A 207 3.78 0.14 4.22
C GLU A 207 3.55 -1.35 4.46
N ALA A 208 2.67 -1.99 3.70
CA ALA A 208 2.41 -3.42 3.80
C ALA A 208 3.49 -4.25 3.09
N PHE A 209 3.90 -3.83 1.89
CA PHE A 209 4.83 -4.59 1.08
C PHE A 209 6.24 -4.63 1.70
N TYR A 210 6.70 -3.50 2.22
CA TYR A 210 7.97 -3.37 2.91
C TYR A 210 7.84 -3.41 4.43
N ASP A 211 6.75 -4.04 4.98
CA ASP A 211 6.52 -4.08 6.43
C ASP A 211 7.73 -4.62 7.21
N GLY A 212 8.29 -5.74 6.75
CA GLY A 212 9.47 -6.35 7.38
C GLY A 212 10.74 -5.51 7.26
N TYR A 213 10.89 -4.71 6.19
CA TYR A 213 12.03 -3.81 5.99
C TYR A 213 11.91 -2.56 6.85
N LEU A 214 10.72 -1.93 6.84
CA LEU A 214 10.45 -0.69 7.59
C LEU A 214 10.38 -0.90 9.09
N ARG A 215 10.11 -2.12 9.55
CA ARG A 215 9.98 -2.46 10.96
C ARG A 215 11.28 -2.25 11.68
N GLY A 216 11.22 -1.55 12.83
CA GLY A 216 12.36 -1.40 13.73
C GLY A 216 12.75 -2.71 14.43
N ALA A 217 13.97 -2.78 14.90
CA ALA A 217 14.39 -3.88 15.77
C ALA A 217 13.73 -3.71 17.15
N PRO A 218 13.05 -4.74 17.65
CA PRO A 218 12.37 -4.65 18.95
C PRO A 218 13.36 -4.54 20.09
N GLY A 219 12.95 -3.82 21.14
CA GLY A 219 13.63 -3.80 22.41
C GLY A 219 13.13 -4.88 23.38
N GLU A 220 13.77 -4.97 24.54
CA GLU A 220 13.39 -5.85 25.64
C GLU A 220 13.37 -5.06 26.95
N LEU A 221 12.22 -5.08 27.63
CA LEU A 221 12.01 -4.53 28.95
C LEU A 221 11.82 -5.67 29.94
N SER A 222 12.49 -5.62 31.10
CA SER A 222 12.28 -6.53 32.21
C SER A 222 11.41 -5.83 33.26
N VAL A 223 10.24 -6.38 33.54
CA VAL A 223 9.30 -5.88 34.54
C VAL A 223 9.30 -6.84 35.70
N THR A 224 9.67 -6.36 36.91
CA THR A 224 9.62 -7.16 38.13
C THR A 224 8.24 -7.03 38.77
N VAL A 225 7.62 -8.18 39.07
CA VAL A 225 6.27 -8.26 39.64
C VAL A 225 6.26 -8.86 41.04
N ASP A 226 5.27 -8.42 41.81
CA ASP A 226 4.97 -9.01 43.12
C ASP A 226 4.28 -10.39 43.00
N ALA A 227 4.00 -11.03 44.15
CA ALA A 227 3.33 -12.33 44.22
C ALA A 227 1.91 -12.33 43.61
N ARG A 228 1.28 -11.16 43.38
CA ARG A 228 -0.03 -10.98 42.77
C ARG A 228 0.05 -10.61 41.29
N GLY A 229 1.26 -10.31 40.79
CA GLY A 229 1.54 -9.98 39.41
C GLY A 229 1.53 -8.49 39.09
N PHE A 230 1.48 -7.59 40.08
CA PHE A 230 1.64 -6.15 39.90
C PHE A 230 3.10 -5.76 39.73
N ALA A 231 3.38 -4.85 38.79
CA ALA A 231 4.73 -4.35 38.58
C ALA A 231 5.18 -3.43 39.71
N PHE A 232 6.48 -3.49 40.07
CA PHE A 232 7.09 -2.57 41.05
C PHE A 232 8.46 -2.06 40.59
N ALA A 233 9.05 -2.62 39.56
CA ALA A 233 10.29 -2.12 38.95
C ALA A 233 10.34 -2.49 37.48
N GLU A 234 10.93 -1.60 36.70
CA GLU A 234 11.15 -1.79 35.27
C GLU A 234 12.61 -1.48 34.92
N GLU A 235 13.19 -2.28 34.02
CA GLU A 235 14.56 -2.11 33.53
C GLU A 235 14.61 -2.39 32.04
N THR A 236 15.20 -1.48 31.27
CA THR A 236 15.44 -1.68 29.84
C THR A 236 16.66 -2.57 29.66
N VAL A 237 16.45 -3.78 29.17
CA VAL A 237 17.51 -4.77 28.87
C VAL A 237 18.12 -4.56 27.50
N VAL A 238 17.28 -4.25 26.51
CA VAL A 238 17.69 -3.96 25.14
C VAL A 238 16.87 -2.77 24.63
N GLU A 239 17.55 -1.75 24.15
CA GLU A 239 16.86 -0.62 23.52
C GLU A 239 16.31 -1.00 22.14
N ALA A 240 15.11 -0.52 21.86
CA ALA A 240 14.51 -0.63 20.55
C ALA A 240 15.27 0.24 19.55
N ARG A 241 15.42 -0.25 18.30
CA ARG A 241 16.13 0.49 17.25
C ARG A 241 15.19 0.76 16.08
N ARG A 242 15.36 1.95 15.49
CA ARG A 242 14.60 2.37 14.31
C ARG A 242 14.91 1.49 13.11
N GLY A 243 13.87 1.18 12.31
CA GLY A 243 14.01 0.52 11.02
C GLY A 243 14.67 1.41 9.96
N PRO A 244 15.19 0.80 8.88
CA PRO A 244 15.81 1.55 7.79
C PRO A 244 14.78 2.40 7.02
N ASP A 245 15.24 3.53 6.49
CA ASP A 245 14.45 4.42 5.66
C ASP A 245 14.28 3.84 4.25
N LEU A 246 13.10 4.01 3.67
CA LEU A 246 12.76 3.60 2.31
C LEU A 246 12.78 4.84 1.40
N ASN A 247 13.79 4.93 0.55
CA ASN A 247 13.91 6.00 -0.43
C ASN A 247 13.21 5.61 -1.74
N LEU A 248 12.33 6.51 -2.24
CA LEU A 248 11.51 6.28 -3.41
C LEU A 248 11.97 7.10 -4.62
N THR A 249 11.60 6.63 -5.81
CA THR A 249 11.75 7.34 -7.08
C THR A 249 10.67 8.40 -7.30
N ILE A 250 9.59 8.39 -6.52
CA ILE A 250 8.48 9.35 -6.61
C ILE A 250 9.01 10.78 -6.44
N ASP A 251 8.70 11.63 -7.40
CA ASP A 251 8.97 13.06 -7.38
C ASP A 251 7.71 13.79 -6.88
N PRO A 252 7.75 14.44 -5.70
CA PRO A 252 6.57 15.09 -5.12
C PRO A 252 6.00 16.21 -5.98
N LYS A 253 6.85 16.94 -6.73
CA LYS A 253 6.40 18.00 -7.64
C LYS A 253 5.56 17.42 -8.78
N ILE A 254 6.05 16.34 -9.40
CA ILE A 254 5.34 15.65 -10.48
C ILE A 254 4.07 14.98 -9.94
N GLN A 255 4.17 14.28 -8.81
CA GLN A 255 3.03 13.60 -8.17
C GLN A 255 1.90 14.58 -7.83
N ARG A 256 2.23 15.74 -7.20
CA ARG A 256 1.24 16.80 -6.90
C ARG A 256 0.62 17.38 -8.17
N SER A 257 1.40 17.56 -9.24
CA SER A 257 0.88 18.03 -10.52
C SER A 257 -0.13 17.04 -11.11
N VAL A 258 0.24 15.74 -11.14
CA VAL A 258 -0.66 14.68 -11.61
C VAL A 258 -1.94 14.65 -10.78
N GLU A 259 -1.85 14.56 -9.45
CA GLU A 259 -3.04 14.47 -8.57
C GLU A 259 -3.97 15.68 -8.71
N ARG A 260 -3.42 16.87 -8.98
CA ARG A 260 -4.18 18.09 -9.26
C ARG A 260 -5.01 17.94 -10.52
N GLN A 261 -4.44 17.34 -11.59
CA GLN A 261 -5.14 17.09 -12.84
C GLN A 261 -6.22 15.99 -12.74
N LEU A 262 -6.11 15.10 -11.76
CA LEU A 262 -7.08 14.03 -11.54
C LEU A 262 -8.20 14.38 -10.54
N ARG A 263 -8.13 15.57 -9.92
CA ARG A 263 -9.08 15.96 -8.86
C ARG A 263 -10.52 15.99 -9.37
N GLY A 264 -11.42 15.33 -8.64
CA GLY A 264 -12.84 15.25 -8.96
C GLY A 264 -13.22 14.19 -9.99
N GLU A 265 -12.24 13.43 -10.48
CA GLU A 265 -12.44 12.40 -11.49
C GLU A 265 -12.27 10.99 -10.89
N TYR A 266 -12.76 9.99 -11.59
CA TYR A 266 -12.28 8.61 -11.48
C TYR A 266 -11.21 8.43 -12.56
N ALA A 267 -9.96 8.46 -12.15
CA ALA A 267 -8.86 8.56 -13.09
C ALA A 267 -7.57 7.97 -12.53
N ALA A 268 -6.60 7.74 -13.42
CA ALA A 268 -5.25 7.35 -13.01
C ALA A 268 -4.20 7.88 -13.98
N CYS A 269 -3.00 8.07 -13.47
CA CYS A 269 -1.85 8.45 -14.26
C CYS A 269 -0.59 7.76 -13.73
N ALA A 270 0.24 7.28 -14.65
CA ALA A 270 1.59 6.81 -14.38
C ALA A 270 2.58 7.66 -15.17
N VAL A 271 3.61 8.14 -14.49
CA VAL A 271 4.75 8.89 -15.07
C VAL A 271 6.01 8.16 -14.69
N MET A 272 6.86 7.83 -15.65
CA MET A 272 8.11 7.10 -15.41
C MET A 272 9.25 7.62 -16.28
N ASP A 273 10.48 7.41 -15.83
CA ASP A 273 11.66 7.57 -16.66
C ASP A 273 11.83 6.32 -17.54
N PRO A 274 11.77 6.44 -18.87
CA PRO A 274 11.86 5.30 -19.77
C PRO A 274 13.30 4.78 -19.97
N ARG A 275 14.31 5.39 -19.34
CA ARG A 275 15.72 5.03 -19.45
C ARG A 275 16.12 3.99 -18.40
N ASP A 276 15.61 4.15 -17.18
CA ASP A 276 15.95 3.32 -16.02
C ASP A 276 14.75 2.61 -15.38
N GLY A 277 13.53 3.08 -15.63
CA GLY A 277 12.31 2.52 -15.06
C GLY A 277 11.83 3.19 -13.77
N ALA A 278 12.51 4.26 -13.31
CA ALA A 278 12.08 5.00 -12.13
C ALA A 278 10.65 5.54 -12.28
N VAL A 279 9.75 5.16 -11.39
CA VAL A 279 8.38 5.67 -11.36
C VAL A 279 8.38 7.02 -10.65
N LEU A 280 8.17 8.08 -11.42
CA LEU A 280 8.21 9.47 -10.93
C LEU A 280 6.89 9.91 -10.31
N ALA A 281 5.78 9.40 -10.82
CA ALA A 281 4.46 9.56 -10.22
C ALA A 281 3.55 8.37 -10.54
N LEU A 282 2.76 7.97 -9.57
CA LEU A 282 1.76 6.91 -9.70
C LEU A 282 0.50 7.31 -8.93
N ALA A 283 -0.46 7.90 -9.62
CA ALA A 283 -1.63 8.50 -9.00
C ALA A 283 -2.92 7.82 -9.41
N SER A 284 -3.80 7.66 -8.46
CA SER A 284 -5.17 7.19 -8.64
C SER A 284 -6.14 8.17 -7.98
N ALA A 285 -7.27 8.40 -8.60
CA ALA A 285 -8.33 9.27 -8.08
C ALA A 285 -9.67 8.51 -8.04
N PRO A 286 -10.51 8.77 -7.02
CA PRO A 286 -10.34 9.71 -5.89
C PRO A 286 -9.20 9.32 -4.95
N ALA A 287 -8.50 10.33 -4.39
CA ALA A 287 -7.48 10.12 -3.37
C ALA A 287 -8.07 10.35 -1.95
N TYR A 288 -7.42 9.78 -0.94
CA TYR A 288 -7.82 9.86 0.46
C TYR A 288 -6.64 10.29 1.34
N ASP A 289 -6.94 10.85 2.52
CA ASP A 289 -5.92 11.22 3.49
C ASP A 289 -5.54 10.01 4.34
N LEU A 290 -4.26 9.68 4.34
CA LEU A 290 -3.72 8.52 5.06
C LEU A 290 -3.84 8.68 6.58
N ASN A 291 -3.73 9.90 7.11
CA ASN A 291 -3.85 10.16 8.55
C ASN A 291 -5.24 9.83 9.10
N LEU A 292 -6.28 9.87 8.26
CA LEU A 292 -7.64 9.48 8.66
C LEU A 292 -7.81 7.97 8.85
N LEU A 293 -6.85 7.15 8.36
CA LEU A 293 -6.90 5.70 8.46
C LEU A 293 -6.07 5.15 9.63
N VAL A 294 -5.33 6.01 10.32
CA VAL A 294 -4.46 5.68 11.46
C VAL A 294 -5.05 6.35 12.71
N PRO A 295 -5.06 5.70 13.85
CA PRO A 295 -4.65 4.34 14.14
C PRO A 295 -5.71 3.27 13.86
N ARG A 296 -6.93 3.67 13.51
CA ARG A 296 -8.05 2.73 13.28
C ARG A 296 -9.02 3.25 12.23
N LEU A 297 -9.30 2.43 11.25
CA LEU A 297 -10.38 2.66 10.29
C LEU A 297 -11.74 2.52 10.98
N THR A 298 -12.54 3.59 11.02
CA THR A 298 -13.91 3.53 11.53
C THR A 298 -14.86 2.95 10.47
N PRO A 299 -16.04 2.38 10.86
CA PRO A 299 -17.03 1.90 9.91
C PRO A 299 -17.48 2.98 8.90
N GLU A 300 -17.64 4.23 9.33
CA GLU A 300 -18.00 5.36 8.46
C GLU A 300 -16.90 5.68 7.45
N MET A 301 -15.63 5.64 7.87
CA MET A 301 -14.49 5.81 6.97
C MET A 301 -14.39 4.62 6.01
N GLN A 302 -14.67 3.41 6.48
CA GLN A 302 -14.69 2.22 5.62
C GLN A 302 -15.74 2.37 4.53
N GLU A 303 -16.96 2.79 4.83
CA GLU A 303 -18.00 3.05 3.85
C GLU A 303 -17.59 4.18 2.89
N ARG A 304 -17.07 5.28 3.41
CA ARG A 304 -16.65 6.45 2.62
C ARG A 304 -15.51 6.17 1.67
N TYR A 305 -14.51 5.39 2.06
CA TYR A 305 -13.31 5.18 1.24
C TYR A 305 -13.32 3.86 0.48
N VAL A 306 -13.84 2.79 1.06
CA VAL A 306 -13.95 1.47 0.41
C VAL A 306 -15.22 1.42 -0.44
N GLY A 307 -16.37 1.84 0.11
CA GLY A 307 -17.65 1.87 -0.61
C GLY A 307 -17.62 2.75 -1.85
N ASN A 308 -17.00 3.92 -1.77
CA ASN A 308 -16.81 4.85 -2.91
C ASN A 308 -15.63 4.49 -3.82
N HIS A 309 -15.04 3.31 -3.65
CA HIS A 309 -13.92 2.84 -4.46
C HIS A 309 -12.69 3.78 -4.45
N ALA A 310 -12.55 4.66 -3.45
CA ALA A 310 -11.42 5.57 -3.33
C ALA A 310 -10.10 4.82 -3.06
N CYS A 311 -10.13 3.69 -2.37
CA CYS A 311 -8.94 2.87 -2.08
C CYS A 311 -8.45 2.03 -3.27
N ARG A 312 -9.10 2.11 -4.45
CA ARG A 312 -8.67 1.34 -5.62
C ARG A 312 -7.43 1.94 -6.27
N ASN A 313 -6.40 1.14 -6.42
CA ASN A 313 -5.24 1.51 -7.22
C ASN A 313 -5.56 1.36 -8.71
N ARG A 314 -5.92 2.47 -9.36
CA ARG A 314 -6.25 2.53 -10.78
C ARG A 314 -5.02 2.62 -11.67
N ALA A 315 -3.87 3.00 -11.13
CA ALA A 315 -2.67 3.26 -11.92
C ALA A 315 -1.89 2.00 -12.30
N SER A 316 -1.81 1.01 -11.40
CA SER A 316 -1.06 -0.23 -11.64
C SER A 316 -1.87 -1.52 -11.47
N PHE A 317 -3.10 -1.45 -10.92
CA PHE A 317 -3.89 -2.64 -10.63
C PHE A 317 -5.20 -2.75 -11.42
N GLU A 318 -6.02 -1.67 -11.45
CA GLU A 318 -7.24 -1.67 -12.27
C GLU A 318 -6.88 -1.69 -13.75
N THR A 319 -7.69 -2.39 -14.53
CA THR A 319 -7.44 -2.61 -15.95
C THR A 319 -8.52 -2.02 -16.83
N TYR A 320 -8.11 -1.46 -17.92
CA TYR A 320 -8.96 -0.73 -18.86
C TYR A 320 -8.65 -1.13 -20.30
N ALA A 321 -9.66 -1.09 -21.16
CA ALA A 321 -9.42 -1.18 -22.59
C ALA A 321 -8.61 0.05 -23.05
N PRO A 322 -7.45 -0.13 -23.71
CA PRO A 322 -6.58 0.99 -24.10
C PRO A 322 -7.15 1.87 -25.23
N GLY A 323 -8.10 1.35 -25.98
CA GLY A 323 -8.60 2.04 -27.16
C GLY A 323 -7.48 2.39 -28.15
N SER A 324 -7.60 3.52 -28.80
CA SER A 324 -6.65 3.96 -29.84
C SER A 324 -5.20 4.17 -29.35
N THR A 325 -4.91 4.13 -28.05
CA THR A 325 -3.52 4.16 -27.55
C THR A 325 -2.77 2.86 -27.85
N PHE A 326 -3.46 1.81 -28.22
CA PHE A 326 -2.88 0.55 -28.67
C PHE A 326 -2.43 0.55 -30.13
N LYS A 327 -2.91 1.49 -30.96
CA LYS A 327 -2.59 1.56 -32.41
C LYS A 327 -1.10 1.66 -32.74
N PRO A 328 -0.24 2.33 -31.95
CA PRO A 328 1.21 2.26 -32.14
C PRO A 328 1.76 0.83 -32.07
N VAL A 329 1.23 -0.01 -31.19
CA VAL A 329 1.59 -1.43 -31.10
C VAL A 329 1.11 -2.20 -32.33
N THR A 330 -0.11 -1.92 -32.80
CA THR A 330 -0.66 -2.50 -34.04
C THR A 330 0.15 -2.08 -35.28
N ALA A 331 0.61 -0.83 -35.33
CA ALA A 331 1.50 -0.34 -36.39
C ALA A 331 2.83 -1.10 -36.41
N LEU A 332 3.47 -1.27 -35.26
CA LEU A 332 4.71 -2.04 -35.13
C LEU A 332 4.51 -3.51 -35.49
N ALA A 333 3.39 -4.12 -35.11
CA ALA A 333 3.03 -5.47 -35.54
C ALA A 333 2.93 -5.58 -37.06
N GLY A 334 2.30 -4.59 -37.70
CA GLY A 334 2.22 -4.51 -39.18
C GLY A 334 3.60 -4.40 -39.85
N LEU A 335 4.44 -3.49 -39.36
CA LEU A 335 5.79 -3.29 -39.87
C LEU A 335 6.68 -4.54 -39.65
N ALA A 336 6.54 -5.22 -38.52
CA ALA A 336 7.25 -6.48 -38.23
C ALA A 336 6.78 -7.63 -39.16
N ALA A 337 5.49 -7.61 -39.55
CA ALA A 337 4.94 -8.54 -40.53
C ALA A 337 5.25 -8.17 -42.00
N GLY A 338 6.13 -7.18 -42.22
CA GLY A 338 6.59 -6.78 -43.58
C GLY A 338 5.64 -5.82 -44.31
N ARG A 339 4.65 -5.23 -43.61
CA ARG A 339 3.76 -4.24 -44.25
C ARG A 339 4.48 -2.91 -44.42
N SER A 340 4.27 -2.27 -45.61
CA SER A 340 4.87 -0.97 -45.87
C SER A 340 4.17 0.13 -45.07
N ALA A 341 4.95 1.06 -44.50
CA ALA A 341 4.40 2.27 -43.87
C ALA A 341 3.68 3.22 -44.84
N LEU A 342 4.00 3.10 -46.13
CA LEU A 342 3.42 3.87 -47.22
C LEU A 342 2.18 3.18 -47.86
N ALA A 343 1.83 1.96 -47.39
CA ALA A 343 0.63 1.29 -47.87
C ALA A 343 -0.62 2.05 -47.39
N GLU A 344 -1.47 2.40 -48.33
CA GLU A 344 -2.70 3.12 -48.06
C GLU A 344 -3.89 2.16 -47.99
N TYR A 345 -4.80 2.46 -47.07
CA TYR A 345 -6.15 1.86 -47.05
C TYR A 345 -7.20 2.95 -47.24
N GLU A 346 -8.22 2.65 -48.01
CA GLU A 346 -9.37 3.54 -48.20
C GLU A 346 -10.23 3.58 -46.93
N CYS A 347 -10.37 4.75 -46.31
CA CYS A 347 -11.23 4.95 -45.15
C CYS A 347 -12.53 5.66 -45.57
N THR A 348 -13.60 4.91 -45.67
CA THR A 348 -14.97 5.41 -45.97
C THR A 348 -15.74 5.80 -44.70
N GLY A 349 -15.10 5.81 -43.52
CA GLY A 349 -15.74 6.10 -42.22
C GLY A 349 -16.28 4.89 -41.49
N VAL A 350 -16.34 3.71 -42.13
CA VAL A 350 -16.84 2.46 -41.53
C VAL A 350 -15.98 1.29 -41.98
N PHE A 351 -15.55 0.46 -41.05
CA PHE A 351 -15.02 -0.86 -41.32
C PHE A 351 -16.13 -1.90 -41.13
N SER A 352 -16.35 -2.77 -42.12
CA SER A 352 -17.40 -3.79 -42.08
C SER A 352 -16.79 -5.17 -42.26
N LEU A 353 -17.14 -6.12 -41.37
CA LEU A 353 -16.67 -7.49 -41.43
C LEU A 353 -17.70 -8.43 -40.81
N GLY A 354 -18.23 -9.40 -41.58
CA GLY A 354 -19.13 -10.44 -41.06
C GLY A 354 -20.36 -9.90 -40.32
N GLY A 355 -20.99 -8.81 -40.79
CA GLY A 355 -22.14 -8.15 -40.16
C GLY A 355 -21.76 -7.16 -39.03
N MET A 356 -20.52 -7.16 -38.55
CA MET A 356 -20.01 -6.16 -37.60
C MET A 356 -19.65 -4.85 -38.35
N ARG A 357 -19.98 -3.72 -37.72
CA ARG A 357 -19.63 -2.38 -38.23
C ARG A 357 -18.90 -1.60 -37.15
N LEU A 358 -17.66 -1.19 -37.45
CA LEU A 358 -16.85 -0.33 -36.59
C LEU A 358 -16.68 1.04 -37.23
N HIS A 359 -17.16 2.07 -36.56
CA HIS A 359 -17.13 3.43 -37.09
C HIS A 359 -15.76 4.09 -36.81
N CYS A 360 -15.29 4.84 -37.80
CA CYS A 360 -14.18 5.75 -37.62
C CYS A 360 -14.64 7.04 -36.91
N ALA A 361 -13.71 7.78 -36.29
CA ALA A 361 -14.02 9.06 -35.67
C ALA A 361 -14.59 10.07 -36.68
N ARG A 362 -14.08 10.05 -37.91
CA ARG A 362 -14.58 10.85 -39.03
C ARG A 362 -15.63 10.05 -39.79
N ARG A 363 -16.88 10.43 -39.67
CA ARG A 363 -18.03 9.65 -40.19
C ARG A 363 -18.03 9.46 -41.71
N TRP A 364 -17.53 10.46 -42.48
CA TRP A 364 -17.41 10.40 -43.94
C TRP A 364 -16.07 9.85 -44.42
N GLY A 365 -15.23 9.35 -43.50
CA GLY A 365 -13.95 8.76 -43.83
C GLY A 365 -12.80 9.77 -43.94
N HIS A 366 -11.60 9.22 -44.10
CA HIS A 366 -10.36 9.97 -44.31
C HIS A 366 -9.87 9.90 -45.76
N GLY A 367 -10.53 9.06 -46.61
CA GLY A 367 -10.02 8.70 -47.93
C GLY A 367 -8.81 7.76 -47.83
N PRO A 368 -7.99 7.73 -48.91
CA PRO A 368 -6.73 6.99 -48.89
C PRO A 368 -5.82 7.54 -47.79
N ILE A 369 -5.31 6.68 -46.92
CA ILE A 369 -4.52 7.09 -45.74
C ILE A 369 -3.42 6.07 -45.46
N ASP A 370 -2.18 6.54 -45.27
CA ASP A 370 -1.02 5.75 -44.89
C ASP A 370 -0.91 5.55 -43.35
N MET A 371 0.09 4.80 -42.90
CA MET A 371 0.26 4.44 -41.48
C MET A 371 0.49 5.66 -40.59
N ARG A 372 1.31 6.64 -41.00
CA ARG A 372 1.63 7.82 -40.17
C ARG A 372 0.41 8.74 -40.04
N HIS A 373 -0.27 9.01 -41.12
CA HIS A 373 -1.49 9.79 -41.11
C HIS A 373 -2.63 9.06 -40.38
N ALA A 374 -2.69 7.72 -40.48
CA ALA A 374 -3.65 6.92 -39.72
C ALA A 374 -3.40 6.97 -38.22
N LEU A 375 -2.14 7.07 -37.77
CA LEU A 375 -1.79 7.34 -36.35
C LEU A 375 -2.22 8.75 -35.97
N LYS A 376 -1.87 9.77 -36.77
CA LYS A 376 -2.22 11.20 -36.58
C LYS A 376 -3.72 11.40 -36.38
N GLU A 377 -4.51 10.91 -37.31
CA GLU A 377 -5.97 11.05 -37.33
C GLU A 377 -6.70 9.97 -36.51
N SER A 378 -5.95 9.02 -35.94
CA SER A 378 -6.50 7.90 -35.18
C SER A 378 -7.50 7.04 -35.97
N CYS A 379 -7.24 6.77 -37.26
CA CYS A 379 -8.15 6.08 -38.18
C CYS A 379 -8.43 4.63 -37.72
N ASN A 380 -9.68 4.29 -37.41
CA ASN A 380 -10.07 2.93 -37.03
C ASN A 380 -10.03 1.98 -38.23
N THR A 381 -10.54 2.42 -39.38
CA THR A 381 -10.62 1.61 -40.62
C THR A 381 -9.24 1.12 -41.04
N TYR A 382 -8.22 2.01 -41.03
CA TYR A 382 -6.83 1.63 -41.32
C TYR A 382 -6.36 0.47 -40.43
N PHE A 383 -6.46 0.63 -39.09
CA PHE A 383 -5.93 -0.36 -38.15
C PHE A 383 -6.73 -1.66 -38.07
N CYS A 384 -8.05 -1.62 -38.38
CA CYS A 384 -8.85 -2.83 -38.53
C CYS A 384 -8.43 -3.64 -39.78
N ASN A 385 -8.19 -2.98 -40.91
CA ASN A 385 -7.67 -3.64 -42.13
C ASN A 385 -6.29 -4.23 -41.86
N LEU A 386 -5.36 -3.41 -41.37
CA LEU A 386 -3.99 -3.86 -41.02
C LEU A 386 -4.01 -5.07 -40.10
N GLY A 387 -4.79 -5.01 -39.01
CA GLY A 387 -4.90 -6.11 -38.03
C GLY A 387 -5.49 -7.38 -38.67
N SER A 388 -6.51 -7.23 -39.53
CA SER A 388 -7.10 -8.37 -40.24
C SER A 388 -6.10 -9.06 -41.17
N GLU A 389 -5.21 -8.29 -41.81
CA GLU A 389 -4.17 -8.84 -42.69
C GLU A 389 -3.03 -9.51 -41.97
N ILE A 390 -2.55 -8.96 -40.83
CA ILE A 390 -1.40 -9.53 -40.09
C ILE A 390 -1.79 -10.71 -39.21
N GLY A 391 -3.06 -10.78 -38.84
CA GLY A 391 -3.59 -11.86 -38.01
C GLY A 391 -3.32 -11.74 -36.54
N THR A 392 -3.97 -12.61 -35.76
CA THR A 392 -3.97 -12.62 -34.30
C THR A 392 -2.57 -12.83 -33.69
N ASN A 393 -1.80 -13.74 -34.28
CA ASN A 393 -0.48 -14.10 -33.74
C ASN A 393 0.51 -12.94 -33.81
N ALA A 394 0.58 -12.24 -34.95
CA ALA A 394 1.49 -11.11 -35.12
C ALA A 394 1.09 -9.94 -34.20
N LEU A 395 -0.20 -9.64 -34.11
CA LEU A 395 -0.72 -8.57 -33.25
C LEU A 395 -0.36 -8.82 -31.78
N PHE A 396 -0.64 -10.02 -31.26
CA PHE A 396 -0.41 -10.30 -29.85
C PHE A 396 1.04 -10.64 -29.52
N ALA A 397 1.84 -11.08 -30.47
CA ALA A 397 3.30 -11.14 -30.32
C ALA A 397 3.89 -9.74 -30.07
N ALA A 398 3.45 -8.75 -30.85
CA ALA A 398 3.84 -7.36 -30.64
C ALA A 398 3.37 -6.82 -29.28
N ALA A 399 2.15 -7.13 -28.85
CA ALA A 399 1.65 -6.74 -27.54
C ALA A 399 2.52 -7.32 -26.39
N ARG A 400 2.85 -8.61 -26.45
CA ARG A 400 3.71 -9.27 -25.47
C ARG A 400 5.15 -8.75 -25.49
N ALA A 401 5.66 -8.35 -26.66
CA ALA A 401 6.99 -7.73 -26.78
C ALA A 401 7.11 -6.41 -25.97
N PHE A 402 5.99 -5.77 -25.69
CA PHE A 402 5.89 -4.63 -24.76
C PHE A 402 5.49 -5.02 -23.33
N GLY A 403 5.48 -6.32 -23.01
CA GLY A 403 5.13 -6.83 -21.67
C GLY A 403 3.64 -6.72 -21.33
N LEU A 404 2.75 -6.54 -22.33
CA LEU A 404 1.31 -6.58 -22.10
C LEU A 404 0.84 -8.03 -21.88
N GLY A 405 -0.08 -8.23 -20.96
CA GLY A 405 -0.55 -9.56 -20.54
C GLY A 405 0.30 -10.19 -19.43
N GLU A 406 1.31 -9.48 -18.94
CA GLU A 406 2.19 -9.88 -17.85
C GLU A 406 2.28 -8.75 -16.82
N LYS A 407 2.62 -9.09 -15.57
CA LYS A 407 2.95 -8.09 -14.55
C LYS A 407 4.14 -7.26 -15.00
N THR A 408 4.15 -5.98 -14.65
CA THR A 408 5.26 -5.10 -15.05
C THR A 408 6.56 -5.41 -14.31
N GLY A 409 6.46 -6.12 -13.18
CA GLY A 409 7.55 -6.39 -12.26
C GLY A 409 7.83 -5.21 -11.32
N LEU A 410 6.88 -4.27 -11.20
CA LEU A 410 6.96 -3.20 -10.20
C LEU A 410 7.17 -3.80 -8.80
N ASP A 411 8.06 -3.21 -8.03
CA ASP A 411 8.34 -3.56 -6.64
C ASP A 411 7.19 -3.10 -5.71
N PHE A 412 5.97 -3.56 -6.04
CA PHE A 412 4.72 -3.17 -5.41
C PHE A 412 3.66 -4.28 -5.55
N PRO A 413 2.85 -4.57 -4.52
CA PRO A 413 1.96 -5.74 -4.52
C PRO A 413 0.82 -5.63 -5.53
N GLN A 414 0.38 -4.41 -5.83
CA GLN A 414 -0.74 -4.15 -6.73
C GLN A 414 -0.23 -3.87 -8.16
N ASP A 415 0.27 -4.91 -8.81
CA ASP A 415 0.74 -4.91 -10.20
C ASP A 415 -0.06 -5.94 -11.00
N SER A 416 -0.95 -5.48 -11.86
CA SER A 416 -1.83 -6.34 -12.68
C SER A 416 -1.19 -6.69 -14.01
N ALA A 417 -1.36 -7.94 -14.42
CA ALA A 417 -0.94 -8.40 -15.75
C ALA A 417 -1.79 -7.82 -16.90
N GLY A 418 -2.99 -7.35 -16.61
CA GLY A 418 -3.95 -7.05 -17.66
C GLY A 418 -4.40 -8.31 -18.42
N VAL A 419 -4.92 -8.14 -19.61
CA VAL A 419 -5.38 -9.24 -20.47
C VAL A 419 -4.96 -8.98 -21.92
N VAL A 420 -4.10 -9.83 -22.47
CA VAL A 420 -3.92 -9.98 -23.91
C VAL A 420 -4.74 -11.20 -24.33
N PRO A 421 -5.87 -11.03 -25.02
CA PRO A 421 -6.80 -12.11 -25.28
C PRO A 421 -6.22 -13.14 -26.25
N SER A 422 -6.75 -14.36 -26.18
CA SER A 422 -6.46 -15.46 -27.12
C SER A 422 -7.73 -16.25 -27.41
N ALA A 423 -7.70 -17.10 -28.43
CA ALA A 423 -8.81 -18.02 -28.70
C ALA A 423 -9.10 -18.92 -27.50
N GLU A 424 -8.06 -19.37 -26.80
CA GLU A 424 -8.19 -20.18 -25.59
C GLU A 424 -8.80 -19.37 -24.43
N PHE A 425 -8.30 -18.14 -24.20
CA PHE A 425 -8.86 -17.22 -23.21
C PHE A 425 -10.36 -16.99 -23.44
N LYS A 426 -10.76 -16.72 -24.67
CA LYS A 426 -12.17 -16.48 -25.02
C LYS A 426 -13.03 -17.71 -24.82
N ARG A 427 -12.55 -18.89 -25.25
CA ARG A 427 -13.26 -20.16 -25.04
C ARG A 427 -13.43 -20.48 -23.54
N ARG A 428 -12.35 -20.31 -22.75
CA ARG A 428 -12.35 -20.61 -21.32
C ARG A 428 -13.26 -19.68 -20.50
N ASN A 429 -13.26 -18.38 -20.81
CA ASN A 429 -13.96 -17.38 -19.98
C ASN A 429 -15.38 -17.06 -20.48
N TYR A 430 -15.68 -17.28 -21.77
CA TYR A 430 -16.95 -16.89 -22.38
C TYR A 430 -17.65 -18.05 -23.10
N ASN A 431 -17.00 -19.20 -23.22
CA ASN A 431 -17.48 -20.36 -24.00
C ASN A 431 -17.81 -20.02 -25.46
N LEU A 432 -17.01 -19.13 -26.08
CA LEU A 432 -17.19 -18.68 -27.43
C LEU A 432 -15.90 -18.86 -28.25
N PRO A 433 -16.00 -19.16 -29.56
CA PRO A 433 -14.83 -19.20 -30.43
C PRO A 433 -14.28 -17.80 -30.69
N TRP A 434 -13.04 -17.73 -31.18
CA TRP A 434 -12.42 -16.49 -31.66
C TRP A 434 -12.95 -16.15 -33.06
N TYR A 435 -13.49 -14.97 -33.21
CA TYR A 435 -14.02 -14.46 -34.48
C TYR A 435 -13.08 -13.43 -35.08
N ALA A 436 -13.16 -13.25 -36.40
CA ALA A 436 -12.42 -12.17 -37.10
C ALA A 436 -12.76 -10.77 -36.54
N GLY A 437 -13.99 -10.58 -36.07
CA GLY A 437 -14.40 -9.35 -35.38
C GLY A 437 -13.67 -9.07 -34.08
N ASP A 438 -13.26 -10.09 -33.34
CA ASP A 438 -12.46 -9.91 -32.10
C ASP A 438 -11.09 -9.34 -32.45
N LEU A 439 -10.48 -9.83 -33.53
CA LEU A 439 -9.20 -9.31 -34.02
C LEU A 439 -9.30 -7.86 -34.45
N ALA A 440 -10.34 -7.52 -35.22
CA ALA A 440 -10.55 -6.15 -35.66
C ALA A 440 -10.74 -5.18 -34.47
N GLN A 441 -11.50 -5.60 -33.44
CA GLN A 441 -11.64 -4.82 -32.20
C GLN A 441 -10.32 -4.70 -31.46
N ALA A 442 -9.57 -5.80 -31.28
CA ALA A 442 -8.28 -5.80 -30.61
C ALA A 442 -7.26 -4.89 -31.30
N SER A 443 -7.29 -4.82 -32.66
CA SER A 443 -6.39 -3.97 -33.45
C SER A 443 -6.53 -2.47 -33.19
N ILE A 444 -7.68 -2.06 -32.63
CA ILE A 444 -7.92 -0.68 -32.18
C ILE A 444 -7.97 -0.55 -30.65
N GLY A 445 -7.50 -1.57 -29.93
CA GLY A 445 -7.42 -1.57 -28.47
C GLY A 445 -8.76 -1.74 -27.75
N GLN A 446 -9.72 -2.40 -28.40
CA GLN A 446 -11.06 -2.66 -27.88
C GLN A 446 -11.27 -4.16 -27.62
N GLY A 447 -12.49 -4.54 -27.26
CA GLY A 447 -12.85 -5.93 -26.99
C GLY A 447 -12.35 -6.41 -25.62
N GLN A 448 -11.62 -7.52 -25.59
CA GLN A 448 -11.16 -8.16 -24.36
C GLN A 448 -9.72 -7.76 -23.95
N LEU A 449 -9.07 -6.87 -24.70
CA LEU A 449 -7.75 -6.35 -24.38
C LEU A 449 -7.86 -5.37 -23.22
N LEU A 450 -7.17 -5.68 -22.10
CA LEU A 450 -7.17 -4.88 -20.89
C LEU A 450 -5.74 -4.60 -20.43
N VAL A 451 -5.46 -3.35 -20.07
CA VAL A 451 -4.14 -2.87 -19.66
C VAL A 451 -4.25 -1.91 -18.47
N THR A 452 -3.14 -1.74 -17.73
CA THR A 452 -3.03 -0.70 -16.70
C THR A 452 -2.40 0.57 -17.28
N PRO A 453 -2.62 1.76 -16.67
CA PRO A 453 -1.88 2.97 -17.01
C PRO A 453 -0.36 2.80 -16.94
N LEU A 454 0.16 2.11 -15.95
CA LEU A 454 1.59 1.83 -15.84
C LEU A 454 2.12 1.02 -17.02
N GLN A 455 1.40 -0.02 -17.45
CA GLN A 455 1.76 -0.77 -18.66
C GLN A 455 1.80 0.15 -19.90
N MET A 456 0.84 1.07 -20.04
CA MET A 456 0.79 1.96 -21.20
C MET A 456 1.84 3.08 -21.16
N ALA A 457 2.25 3.55 -19.98
CA ALA A 457 3.41 4.43 -19.83
C ALA A 457 4.71 3.69 -20.25
N ARG A 458 4.85 2.44 -19.85
CA ARG A 458 5.96 1.57 -20.24
C ARG A 458 6.00 1.33 -21.77
N VAL A 459 4.83 1.11 -22.40
CA VAL A 459 4.71 1.01 -23.87
C VAL A 459 5.16 2.29 -24.56
N ALA A 460 4.67 3.46 -24.09
CA ALA A 460 5.05 4.76 -24.66
C ALA A 460 6.56 4.99 -24.54
N GLY A 461 7.14 4.75 -23.36
CA GLY A 461 8.57 4.85 -23.13
C GLY A 461 9.40 3.90 -24.00
N ALA A 462 8.95 2.65 -24.15
CA ALA A 462 9.65 1.65 -24.96
C ALA A 462 9.60 1.97 -26.46
N ILE A 463 8.51 2.55 -26.97
CA ILE A 463 8.46 3.08 -28.34
C ILE A 463 9.47 4.22 -28.49
N GLY A 464 9.53 5.14 -27.53
CA GLY A 464 10.44 6.27 -27.57
C GLY A 464 11.92 5.89 -27.50
N THR A 465 12.29 4.98 -26.59
CA THR A 465 13.71 4.60 -26.35
C THR A 465 14.18 3.39 -27.18
N GLY A 466 13.28 2.52 -27.59
CA GLY A 466 13.58 1.21 -28.18
C GLY A 466 13.92 0.14 -27.13
N ARG A 467 13.72 0.43 -25.87
CA ARG A 467 13.99 -0.48 -24.73
C ARG A 467 12.81 -0.58 -23.80
N LEU A 468 12.49 -1.78 -23.37
CA LEU A 468 11.47 -2.06 -22.38
C LEU A 468 12.16 -2.15 -21.01
N VAL A 469 11.83 -1.21 -20.11
CA VAL A 469 12.40 -1.15 -18.76
C VAL A 469 11.45 -1.75 -17.75
N ARG A 470 11.99 -2.31 -16.65
CA ARG A 470 11.22 -2.72 -15.49
C ARG A 470 10.95 -1.49 -14.61
N PRO A 471 9.68 -1.16 -14.31
CA PRO A 471 9.38 -0.05 -13.41
C PRO A 471 9.76 -0.40 -11.96
N HIS A 472 10.21 0.62 -11.21
CA HIS A 472 10.53 0.47 -9.79
C HIS A 472 10.19 1.74 -9.01
N LEU A 473 9.87 1.55 -7.71
CA LEU A 473 9.58 2.61 -6.75
C LEU A 473 10.76 2.87 -5.79
N ARG A 474 11.56 1.84 -5.49
CA ARG A 474 12.77 2.03 -4.67
C ARG A 474 13.87 2.71 -5.47
N ALA A 475 14.50 3.73 -4.85
CA ALA A 475 15.57 4.49 -5.50
C ALA A 475 16.85 3.66 -5.75
N ASP A 476 17.10 2.65 -4.93
CA ASP A 476 18.25 1.74 -5.02
C ASP A 476 17.97 0.44 -5.80
N ALA A 477 16.83 0.34 -6.48
CA ALA A 477 16.51 -0.84 -7.27
C ALA A 477 17.42 -0.95 -8.50
N PRO A 478 17.83 -2.17 -8.90
CA PRO A 478 18.64 -2.37 -10.08
C PRO A 478 17.85 -1.99 -11.35
N VAL A 479 18.55 -1.34 -12.29
CA VAL A 479 17.97 -1.01 -13.60
C VAL A 479 17.94 -2.27 -14.48
N GLU A 480 16.73 -2.74 -14.79
CA GLU A 480 16.51 -3.88 -15.67
C GLU A 480 15.83 -3.41 -16.96
N SER A 481 16.47 -3.67 -18.08
CA SER A 481 15.92 -3.31 -19.39
C SER A 481 16.31 -4.28 -20.50
N SER A 482 15.42 -4.46 -21.47
CA SER A 482 15.65 -5.28 -22.65
C SER A 482 15.31 -4.51 -23.94
N PRO A 483 16.01 -4.73 -25.06
CA PRO A 483 15.63 -4.14 -26.32
C PRO A 483 14.27 -4.71 -26.78
N VAL A 484 13.40 -3.85 -27.35
CA VAL A 484 12.20 -4.35 -28.01
C VAL A 484 12.56 -4.97 -29.37
N PRO A 485 11.86 -6.02 -29.84
CA PRO A 485 12.21 -6.75 -31.06
C PRO A 485 11.76 -6.01 -32.34
N PHE A 486 11.96 -4.68 -32.39
CA PHE A 486 11.64 -3.84 -33.54
C PHE A 486 12.89 -3.06 -33.97
N SER A 487 13.14 -3.01 -35.28
CA SER A 487 14.26 -2.22 -35.81
C SER A 487 14.06 -0.73 -35.57
N GLN A 488 15.16 0.03 -35.51
CA GLN A 488 15.08 1.49 -35.38
C GLN A 488 14.29 2.14 -36.52
N ARG A 489 14.31 1.56 -37.73
CA ARG A 489 13.53 2.03 -38.86
C ARG A 489 12.03 1.85 -38.63
N GLN A 490 11.60 0.73 -38.06
CA GLN A 490 10.20 0.47 -37.71
C GLN A 490 9.74 1.42 -36.58
N LEU A 491 10.55 1.57 -35.54
CA LEU A 491 10.27 2.50 -34.43
C LEU A 491 10.19 3.94 -34.92
N ALA A 492 11.06 4.38 -35.84
CA ALA A 492 11.05 5.73 -36.39
C ALA A 492 9.73 6.09 -37.08
N VAL A 493 9.15 5.14 -37.83
CA VAL A 493 7.83 5.34 -38.47
C VAL A 493 6.75 5.64 -37.46
N VAL A 494 6.73 4.86 -36.35
CA VAL A 494 5.68 5.02 -35.31
C VAL A 494 5.94 6.25 -34.47
N ARG A 495 7.19 6.56 -34.15
CA ARG A 495 7.59 7.80 -33.45
C ARG A 495 7.16 9.05 -34.22
N GLU A 496 7.41 9.07 -35.55
CA GLU A 496 6.97 10.14 -36.44
C GLU A 496 5.44 10.28 -36.41
N GLY A 497 4.70 9.18 -36.56
CA GLY A 497 3.25 9.19 -36.44
C GLY A 497 2.74 9.69 -35.08
N MET A 498 3.37 9.28 -33.98
CA MET A 498 3.03 9.79 -32.65
C MET A 498 3.40 11.26 -32.46
N ARG A 499 4.46 11.74 -33.09
CA ARG A 499 4.81 13.15 -33.14
C ARG A 499 3.73 13.96 -33.87
N MET A 500 3.31 13.51 -35.06
CA MET A 500 2.25 14.14 -35.85
C MET A 500 0.91 14.24 -35.12
N VAL A 501 0.62 13.29 -34.18
CA VAL A 501 -0.57 13.36 -33.30
C VAL A 501 -0.57 14.64 -32.46
N VAL A 502 0.58 15.05 -31.98
CA VAL A 502 0.74 16.22 -31.11
C VAL A 502 0.95 17.50 -31.91
N ASP A 503 1.72 17.46 -33.00
CA ASP A 503 2.03 18.65 -33.80
C ASP A 503 0.80 19.24 -34.49
N GLY A 504 -0.16 18.46 -34.87
CA GLY A 504 -1.36 18.95 -35.57
C GLY A 504 -2.47 17.91 -35.74
N GLY A 505 -2.43 16.86 -34.91
CA GLY A 505 -3.41 15.78 -34.91
C GLY A 505 -4.37 15.84 -33.72
N THR A 506 -4.86 14.66 -33.36
CA THR A 506 -5.87 14.49 -32.29
C THR A 506 -5.40 14.83 -30.88
N GLY A 507 -4.09 14.95 -30.64
CA GLY A 507 -3.46 15.19 -29.35
C GLY A 507 -2.79 16.55 -29.20
N LYS A 508 -3.05 17.53 -30.05
CA LYS A 508 -2.36 18.83 -30.08
C LYS A 508 -2.29 19.55 -28.74
N LEU A 509 -3.35 19.44 -27.92
CA LEU A 509 -3.43 20.09 -26.61
C LEU A 509 -2.42 19.54 -25.59
N ALA A 510 -1.82 18.37 -25.82
CA ALA A 510 -0.80 17.81 -24.94
C ALA A 510 0.59 18.43 -25.16
N GLY A 511 0.83 19.03 -26.32
CA GLY A 511 2.09 19.71 -26.64
C GLY A 511 2.01 21.24 -26.54
N GLU A 512 0.80 21.79 -26.39
CA GLU A 512 0.59 23.23 -26.39
C GLU A 512 1.23 23.89 -25.16
N GLY A 513 2.21 24.78 -25.39
CA GLY A 513 2.96 25.47 -24.35
C GLY A 513 3.97 24.60 -23.57
N VAL A 514 4.28 23.39 -24.01
CA VAL A 514 5.33 22.55 -23.42
C VAL A 514 6.68 22.91 -24.06
N ALA A 515 7.70 23.19 -23.23
CA ALA A 515 9.01 23.66 -23.68
C ALA A 515 9.82 22.66 -24.54
N VAL A 516 9.38 21.41 -24.65
CA VAL A 516 10.06 20.36 -25.43
C VAL A 516 9.08 19.68 -26.37
N PRO A 517 9.58 19.10 -27.48
CA PRO A 517 8.76 18.32 -28.41
C PRO A 517 8.14 17.09 -27.71
N VAL A 518 6.83 16.89 -27.90
CA VAL A 518 6.08 15.78 -27.32
C VAL A 518 5.62 14.82 -28.42
N ALA A 519 5.76 13.52 -28.21
CA ALA A 519 5.15 12.48 -29.02
C ALA A 519 4.10 11.72 -28.20
N GLY A 520 2.92 11.46 -28.78
CA GLY A 520 1.85 10.85 -28.01
C GLY A 520 0.74 10.23 -28.85
N LYS A 521 -0.23 9.66 -28.17
CA LYS A 521 -1.42 9.07 -28.81
C LYS A 521 -2.66 9.23 -27.92
N THR A 522 -3.72 9.77 -28.49
CA THR A 522 -5.05 9.81 -27.89
C THR A 522 -5.74 8.45 -27.94
N GLY A 523 -6.54 8.15 -26.93
CA GLY A 523 -7.43 7.00 -26.89
C GLY A 523 -8.83 7.36 -26.37
N THR A 524 -9.80 6.63 -26.86
CA THR A 524 -11.17 6.64 -26.34
C THR A 524 -11.67 5.20 -26.43
N ALA A 525 -11.92 4.59 -25.29
CA ALA A 525 -12.45 3.24 -25.21
C ALA A 525 -13.91 3.30 -24.74
N GLU A 526 -14.78 2.59 -25.43
CA GLU A 526 -16.18 2.48 -25.05
C GLU A 526 -16.39 1.29 -24.15
N VAL A 527 -17.07 1.49 -23.01
CA VAL A 527 -17.34 0.47 -21.98
C VAL A 527 -18.84 0.42 -21.72
N GLY A 528 -19.37 -0.79 -21.52
CA GLY A 528 -20.81 -1.00 -21.32
C GLY A 528 -21.60 -1.10 -22.62
N ARG A 529 -22.91 -1.26 -22.52
CA ARG A 529 -23.84 -1.40 -23.65
C ARG A 529 -25.10 -0.55 -23.43
N GLY A 530 -25.70 -0.09 -24.51
CA GLY A 530 -26.97 0.67 -24.45
C GLY A 530 -26.86 1.91 -23.55
N ALA A 531 -27.80 2.08 -22.62
CA ALA A 531 -27.86 3.22 -21.70
C ALA A 531 -26.71 3.30 -20.69
N THR A 532 -25.98 2.19 -20.47
CA THR A 532 -24.81 2.15 -19.57
C THR A 532 -23.49 2.42 -20.28
N ARG A 533 -23.54 2.80 -21.57
CA ARG A 533 -22.34 3.08 -22.37
C ARG A 533 -21.60 4.29 -21.81
N ARG A 534 -20.33 4.09 -21.47
CA ARG A 534 -19.41 5.09 -20.93
C ARG A 534 -18.15 5.13 -21.79
N LYS A 535 -17.35 6.17 -21.63
CA LYS A 535 -16.09 6.33 -22.36
C LYS A 535 -14.95 6.50 -21.37
N ASN A 536 -13.95 5.65 -21.49
CA ASN A 536 -12.66 5.86 -20.83
C ASN A 536 -11.75 6.58 -21.83
N THR A 537 -11.30 7.76 -21.46
CA THR A 537 -10.45 8.60 -22.29
C THR A 537 -9.00 8.46 -21.90
N TRP A 538 -8.11 8.34 -22.85
CA TRP A 538 -6.70 8.06 -22.67
C TRP A 538 -5.80 9.06 -23.37
N PHE A 539 -4.64 9.27 -22.79
CA PHE A 539 -3.50 9.81 -23.50
C PHE A 539 -2.22 9.12 -23.02
N ILE A 540 -1.39 8.68 -23.97
CA ILE A 540 -0.03 8.20 -23.70
C ILE A 540 0.95 9.12 -24.42
N ALA A 541 2.09 9.39 -23.80
CA ALA A 541 3.12 10.23 -24.36
C ALA A 541 4.51 9.86 -23.85
N TYR A 542 5.52 10.32 -24.60
CA TYR A 542 6.88 10.46 -24.13
C TYR A 542 7.45 11.81 -24.56
N ALA A 543 8.36 12.34 -23.79
CA ALA A 543 9.01 13.61 -24.02
C ALA A 543 10.43 13.64 -23.40
N PRO A 544 11.40 14.41 -23.96
CA PRO A 544 11.36 14.97 -25.33
C PRO A 544 11.24 13.89 -26.39
N ALA A 545 10.66 14.23 -27.56
CA ALA A 545 10.37 13.24 -28.63
C ALA A 545 11.62 12.53 -29.17
N GLU A 546 12.76 13.24 -29.25
CA GLU A 546 14.02 12.73 -29.79
C GLU A 546 14.84 11.96 -28.77
N ASN A 547 14.83 12.38 -27.50
CA ASN A 547 15.56 11.73 -26.40
C ASN A 547 14.68 11.65 -25.16
N PRO A 548 13.78 10.67 -25.09
CA PRO A 548 12.79 10.56 -24.02
C PRO A 548 13.41 10.40 -22.63
N THR A 549 13.03 11.30 -21.72
CA THR A 549 13.36 11.23 -20.29
C THR A 549 12.13 10.99 -19.42
N VAL A 550 10.94 11.16 -20.01
CA VAL A 550 9.65 10.92 -19.34
C VAL A 550 8.70 10.20 -20.27
N ALA A 551 8.01 9.19 -19.74
CA ALA A 551 6.87 8.53 -20.36
C ALA A 551 5.64 8.65 -19.45
N VAL A 552 4.49 8.96 -20.03
CA VAL A 552 3.23 9.23 -19.32
C VAL A 552 2.11 8.40 -19.92
N ALA A 553 1.25 7.87 -19.07
CA ALA A 553 -0.06 7.37 -19.47
C ALA A 553 -1.11 7.81 -18.47
N MET A 554 -2.19 8.40 -18.97
CA MET A 554 -3.31 8.85 -18.16
C MET A 554 -4.62 8.30 -18.73
N VAL A 555 -5.50 7.84 -17.81
CA VAL A 555 -6.87 7.45 -18.11
C VAL A 555 -7.85 8.25 -17.26
N VAL A 556 -8.95 8.69 -17.86
CA VAL A 556 -10.07 9.35 -17.16
C VAL A 556 -11.35 8.60 -17.53
N GLU A 557 -12.05 8.09 -16.52
CA GLU A 557 -13.33 7.42 -16.68
C GLU A 557 -14.42 8.46 -16.99
N ASN A 558 -15.35 8.12 -17.87
CA ASN A 558 -16.47 8.97 -18.27
C ASN A 558 -16.08 10.31 -18.94
N GLY A 559 -14.86 10.41 -19.49
CA GLY A 559 -14.43 11.58 -20.24
C GLY A 559 -15.13 11.73 -21.60
N MET A 560 -15.02 12.90 -22.21
CA MET A 560 -15.61 13.16 -23.53
C MET A 560 -14.78 12.54 -24.67
N SER A 561 -13.48 12.85 -24.72
CA SER A 561 -12.52 12.33 -25.70
C SER A 561 -11.09 12.40 -25.17
N GLY A 562 -10.20 11.54 -25.69
CA GLY A 562 -8.78 11.57 -25.33
C GLY A 562 -8.11 12.91 -25.63
N GLY A 563 -8.46 13.52 -26.78
CA GLY A 563 -7.93 14.83 -27.18
C GLY A 563 -8.45 16.01 -26.37
N GLY A 564 -9.74 15.99 -26.00
CA GLY A 564 -10.36 17.10 -25.27
C GLY A 564 -10.30 16.97 -23.74
N THR A 565 -10.25 15.74 -23.21
CA THR A 565 -10.25 15.52 -21.75
C THR A 565 -8.85 15.21 -21.21
N THR A 566 -8.17 14.22 -21.79
CA THR A 566 -6.95 13.65 -21.18
C THR A 566 -5.68 14.32 -21.71
N ALA A 567 -5.62 14.68 -22.99
CA ALA A 567 -4.45 15.32 -23.59
C ALA A 567 -4.07 16.65 -22.92
N PRO A 568 -5.00 17.61 -22.67
CA PRO A 568 -4.64 18.86 -21.99
C PRO A 568 -4.13 18.61 -20.55
N LYS A 569 -4.72 17.66 -19.81
CA LYS A 569 -4.26 17.29 -18.46
C LYS A 569 -2.81 16.76 -18.47
N VAL A 570 -2.45 15.93 -19.44
CA VAL A 570 -1.07 15.46 -19.63
C VAL A 570 -0.16 16.60 -20.04
N GLY A 571 -0.63 17.54 -20.88
CA GLY A 571 0.11 18.77 -21.23
C GLY A 571 0.53 19.55 -19.98
N GLU A 572 -0.40 19.78 -19.04
CA GLU A 572 -0.09 20.47 -17.76
C GLU A 572 0.92 19.71 -16.89
N VAL A 573 0.88 18.39 -16.89
CA VAL A 573 1.91 17.57 -16.21
C VAL A 573 3.28 17.77 -16.90
N LEU A 574 3.31 17.72 -18.24
CA LEU A 574 4.56 17.91 -19.00
C LEU A 574 5.14 19.34 -18.84
N LYS A 575 4.30 20.39 -18.77
CA LYS A 575 4.74 21.75 -18.42
C LYS A 575 5.36 21.80 -17.04
N THR A 576 4.80 21.10 -16.06
CA THR A 576 5.38 21.04 -14.71
C THR A 576 6.78 20.40 -14.72
N ILE A 577 7.03 19.45 -15.62
CA ILE A 577 8.31 18.71 -15.72
C ILE A 577 9.34 19.51 -16.53
N PHE A 578 8.96 20.02 -17.70
CA PHE A 578 9.89 20.62 -18.67
C PHE A 578 9.85 22.14 -18.73
N GLY A 579 8.89 22.77 -18.07
CA GLY A 579 8.63 24.20 -18.17
C GLY A 579 7.63 24.54 -19.28
N GLU A 580 7.21 25.81 -19.28
CA GLU A 580 6.37 26.41 -20.33
C GLU A 580 7.25 27.15 -21.34
N LEU A 581 6.79 27.18 -22.63
CA LEU A 581 7.41 27.98 -23.71
C LEU A 581 7.19 29.48 -23.46
#